data_3601195ac15082f82c85a6baa82054ae
#
_entry.id   3601195ac15082f82c85a6baa82054ae
#
_cell.length_a   1.000
_cell.length_b   1.000
_cell.length_c   1.000
_cell.angle_alpha   90.00
_cell.angle_beta   90.00
_cell.angle_gamma   90.00
#
_symmetry.space_group_name_H-M   'P 1'
#
loop_
_entity.id
_entity.type
_entity.pdbx_description
1 polymer ?
#
loop_
_entity_poly.entity_id
_entity_poly.type
_entity_poly.pdbx_seq_one_letter_code
_entity_poly.pdbx_strand_id
1 'polypeptide(L)'
;MSDTYNVMHINDVPNDEGEFFEIVEYDEKPDLETMQSWTKSGTIEVLHVVHDGKECHAIIDENDKFDGSNEINKMASIKWYKWLKKNKRTAFGDMIVGKCSVLINFELE
;
A
#
# COMPACT_ATOMS: atom_id res chain seq x y z
N MET A 1 -13.12 24.64 4.79
CA MET A 1 -11.86 23.89 4.89
C MET A 1 -11.90 22.72 3.93
N SER A 2 -10.99 22.70 2.99
CA SER A 2 -10.93 21.59 2.05
C SER A 2 -10.22 20.40 2.71
N ASP A 3 -10.82 19.24 2.59
CA ASP A 3 -10.21 18.01 3.06
C ASP A 3 -9.11 17.60 2.08
N THR A 4 -8.03 17.08 2.61
CA THR A 4 -6.99 16.46 1.79
C THR A 4 -7.01 14.95 2.00
N TYR A 5 -6.59 14.24 0.97
CA TYR A 5 -6.53 12.77 0.99
C TYR A 5 -5.06 12.37 0.89
N ASN A 6 -4.53 11.83 1.98
CA ASN A 6 -3.12 11.50 2.09
C ASN A 6 -2.87 10.03 1.76
N VAL A 7 -1.91 9.80 0.89
CA VAL A 7 -1.53 8.45 0.47
C VAL A 7 -0.03 8.28 0.68
N MET A 8 0.35 7.20 1.34
CA MET A 8 1.74 6.83 1.53
C MET A 8 2.12 5.78 0.50
N HIS A 9 2.88 6.19 -0.50
CA HIS A 9 3.37 5.27 -1.52
C HIS A 9 4.66 4.63 -1.02
N ILE A 10 4.64 3.33 -0.78
CA ILE A 10 5.78 2.58 -0.26
C ILE A 10 6.38 1.77 -1.40
N ASN A 11 7.66 1.98 -1.66
CA ASN A 11 8.38 1.28 -2.72
C ASN A 11 9.07 0.04 -2.17
N ASP A 12 9.20 -0.98 -3.01
CA ASP A 12 9.95 -2.20 -2.71
C ASP A 12 11.46 -1.99 -2.75
N VAL A 13 11.91 -0.99 -3.56
CA VAL A 13 13.30 -0.57 -3.63
C VAL A 13 13.38 0.93 -3.34
N PRO A 14 14.50 1.41 -2.77
CA PRO A 14 14.61 2.84 -2.46
C PRO A 14 14.70 3.68 -3.75
N ASN A 15 14.25 4.93 -3.65
CA ASN A 15 14.43 5.90 -4.73
C ASN A 15 15.89 6.38 -4.79
N ASP A 16 16.20 7.31 -5.70
CA ASP A 16 17.55 7.84 -5.89
C ASP A 16 18.14 8.50 -4.63
N GLU A 17 17.27 8.93 -3.71
CA GLU A 17 17.67 9.55 -2.44
C GLU A 17 17.78 8.54 -1.30
N GLY A 18 17.55 7.26 -1.58
CA GLY A 18 17.60 6.20 -0.57
C GLY A 18 16.32 6.06 0.24
N GLU A 19 15.24 6.71 -0.17
CA GLU A 19 13.97 6.66 0.54
C GLU A 19 13.07 5.57 0.01
N PHE A 20 12.36 4.88 0.91
CA PHE A 20 11.43 3.81 0.56
C PHE A 20 9.99 4.25 0.42
N PHE A 21 9.66 5.47 0.83
CA PHE A 21 8.27 5.94 0.74
C PHE A 21 8.20 7.44 0.54
N GLU A 22 7.03 7.88 0.06
CA GLU A 22 6.66 9.29 0.02
C GLU A 22 5.19 9.42 0.39
N ILE A 23 4.82 10.55 0.98
CA ILE A 23 3.43 10.86 1.29
C ILE A 23 2.98 11.95 0.32
N VAL A 24 1.90 11.66 -0.42
CA VAL A 24 1.34 12.59 -1.40
C VAL A 24 -0.05 13.02 -0.94
N GLU A 25 -0.32 14.32 -0.98
CA GLU A 25 -1.63 14.87 -0.68
C GLU A 25 -2.41 15.07 -1.98
N TYR A 26 -3.66 14.60 -1.97
CA TYR A 26 -4.58 14.77 -3.10
C TYR A 26 -5.74 15.67 -2.65
N ASP A 27 -6.12 16.63 -3.49
CA ASP A 27 -7.23 17.55 -3.21
C ASP A 27 -8.58 16.85 -3.34
N GLU A 28 -8.66 15.84 -4.18
CA GLU A 28 -9.85 15.04 -4.38
C GLU A 28 -9.58 13.59 -4.02
N LYS A 29 -10.61 12.88 -3.56
CA LYS A 29 -10.49 11.46 -3.23
C LYS A 29 -10.05 10.69 -4.49
N PRO A 30 -8.93 9.97 -4.44
CA PRO A 30 -8.47 9.18 -5.59
C PRO A 30 -9.56 8.21 -6.06
N ASP A 31 -9.84 8.25 -7.36
CA ASP A 31 -10.79 7.34 -7.99
C ASP A 31 -10.10 6.03 -8.40
N LEU A 32 -10.88 5.10 -8.95
CA LEU A 32 -10.37 3.81 -9.38
C LEU A 32 -9.26 3.96 -10.42
N GLU A 33 -9.44 4.84 -11.39
CA GLU A 33 -8.45 5.06 -12.45
C GLU A 33 -7.13 5.56 -11.87
N THR A 34 -7.19 6.49 -10.92
CA THR A 34 -6.01 7.00 -10.23
C THR A 34 -5.30 5.89 -9.47
N MET A 35 -6.06 5.09 -8.72
CA MET A 35 -5.49 3.97 -7.97
C MET A 35 -4.85 2.92 -8.88
N GLN A 36 -5.47 2.64 -10.02
CA GLN A 36 -4.89 1.73 -11.01
C GLN A 36 -3.56 2.25 -11.57
N SER A 37 -3.40 3.57 -11.66
CA SER A 37 -2.16 4.17 -12.13
C SER A 37 -0.98 3.96 -11.18
N TRP A 38 -1.25 3.59 -9.93
CA TRP A 38 -0.20 3.28 -8.94
C TRP A 38 0.36 1.88 -9.10
N THR A 39 -0.23 1.06 -9.96
CA THR A 39 0.17 -0.32 -10.20
C THR A 39 0.73 -0.47 -11.60
N LYS A 40 1.53 -1.51 -11.82
CA LYS A 40 2.12 -1.78 -13.14
C LYS A 40 1.12 -2.38 -14.11
N SER A 41 0.30 -3.30 -13.61
CA SER A 41 -0.64 -4.05 -14.46
C SER A 41 -1.98 -3.35 -14.67
N GLY A 42 -2.27 -2.31 -13.87
CA GLY A 42 -3.57 -1.66 -13.87
C GLY A 42 -4.65 -2.42 -13.10
N THR A 43 -4.31 -3.56 -12.49
CA THR A 43 -5.22 -4.30 -11.62
C THR A 43 -4.84 -4.08 -10.17
N ILE A 44 -5.83 -3.84 -9.32
CA ILE A 44 -5.58 -3.55 -7.91
C ILE A 44 -6.15 -4.65 -7.02
N GLU A 45 -5.47 -4.87 -5.90
CA GLU A 45 -5.96 -5.65 -4.78
C GLU A 45 -5.93 -4.77 -3.55
N VAL A 46 -6.97 -4.85 -2.73
CA VAL A 46 -7.08 -4.06 -1.50
C VAL A 46 -6.75 -4.96 -0.32
N LEU A 47 -5.80 -4.51 0.49
CA LEU A 47 -5.42 -5.18 1.73
C LEU A 47 -5.72 -4.25 2.90
N HIS A 48 -5.75 -4.82 4.09
CA HIS A 48 -5.83 -4.07 5.34
C HIS A 48 -4.46 -4.08 6.02
N VAL A 49 -4.03 -2.93 6.47
CA VAL A 49 -2.75 -2.76 7.15
C VAL A 49 -2.94 -1.90 8.40
N VAL A 50 -1.95 -1.85 9.28
CA VAL A 50 -1.93 -0.94 10.42
C VAL A 50 -0.84 0.11 10.19
N HIS A 51 -1.24 1.38 10.22
CA HIS A 51 -0.33 2.52 10.10
C HIS A 51 -0.59 3.47 11.26
N ASP A 52 0.45 3.77 12.05
CA ASP A 52 0.37 4.62 13.25
C ASP A 52 -0.77 4.18 14.21
N GLY A 53 -0.91 2.87 14.40
CA GLY A 53 -1.93 2.32 15.28
C GLY A 53 -3.33 2.32 14.71
N LYS A 54 -3.52 2.76 13.49
CA LYS A 54 -4.82 2.80 12.81
C LYS A 54 -4.90 1.74 11.72
N GLU A 55 -6.08 1.15 11.59
CA GLU A 55 -6.38 0.25 10.48
C GLU A 55 -6.62 1.09 9.21
N CYS A 56 -5.88 0.78 8.15
CA CYS A 56 -5.97 1.49 6.88
C CYS A 56 -6.13 0.51 5.73
N HIS A 57 -6.72 0.98 4.63
CA HIS A 57 -6.72 0.24 3.37
C HIS A 57 -5.37 0.47 2.68
N ALA A 58 -4.90 -0.55 1.97
CA ALA A 58 -3.69 -0.47 1.16
C ALA A 58 -3.97 -1.04 -0.22
N ILE A 59 -3.40 -0.40 -1.23
CA ILE A 59 -3.58 -0.78 -2.63
C ILE A 59 -2.28 -1.41 -3.12
N ILE A 60 -2.37 -2.60 -3.67
CA ILE A 60 -1.23 -3.29 -4.28
C ILE A 60 -1.61 -3.74 -5.69
N ASP A 61 -0.61 -4.07 -6.50
CA ASP A 61 -0.82 -4.69 -7.80
C ASP A 61 -1.10 -6.18 -7.58
N GLU A 62 -2.24 -6.64 -8.03
CA GLU A 62 -2.65 -8.03 -7.90
C GLU A 62 -1.64 -9.01 -8.53
N ASN A 63 -0.90 -8.57 -9.54
CA ASN A 63 0.00 -9.41 -10.32
C ASN A 63 1.48 -9.28 -9.90
N ASP A 64 1.82 -8.46 -8.93
CA ASP A 64 3.23 -8.21 -8.56
C ASP A 64 3.98 -9.48 -8.15
N LYS A 65 3.32 -10.43 -7.51
CA LYS A 65 3.95 -11.68 -7.10
C LYS A 65 4.31 -12.60 -8.27
N PHE A 66 3.62 -12.44 -9.39
CA PHE A 66 3.83 -13.26 -10.58
C PHE A 66 4.90 -12.65 -11.51
N ASP A 67 5.27 -11.40 -11.27
CA ASP A 67 6.34 -10.74 -11.99
C ASP A 67 7.64 -10.88 -11.17
N GLY A 68 8.52 -11.79 -11.57
CA GLY A 68 9.75 -12.09 -10.84
C GLY A 68 10.75 -10.93 -10.73
N SER A 69 10.44 -9.75 -11.29
CA SER A 69 11.30 -8.57 -11.20
C SER A 69 11.09 -7.74 -9.94
N ASN A 70 10.04 -8.03 -9.17
CA ASN A 70 9.70 -7.24 -7.98
C ASN A 70 10.40 -7.76 -6.73
N GLU A 71 10.75 -6.83 -5.85
CA GLU A 71 11.37 -7.13 -4.56
C GLU A 71 10.32 -7.19 -3.46
N ILE A 72 10.68 -7.81 -2.34
CA ILE A 72 9.83 -7.84 -1.15
C ILE A 72 9.73 -6.41 -0.59
N ASN A 73 8.50 -5.97 -0.35
CA ASN A 73 8.24 -4.68 0.29
C ASN A 73 8.17 -4.90 1.80
N LYS A 74 9.30 -4.71 2.47
CA LYS A 74 9.42 -4.99 3.90
C LYS A 74 8.54 -4.10 4.75
N MET A 75 8.53 -2.79 4.46
CA MET A 75 7.74 -1.83 5.23
C MET A 75 6.24 -2.12 5.12
N ALA A 76 5.75 -2.37 3.91
CA ALA A 76 4.36 -2.71 3.68
C ALA A 76 3.99 -4.05 4.32
N SER A 77 4.87 -5.04 4.23
CA SER A 77 4.65 -6.37 4.83
C SER A 77 4.52 -6.28 6.34
N ILE A 78 5.37 -5.48 7.00
CA ILE A 78 5.29 -5.27 8.45
C ILE A 78 3.94 -4.67 8.84
N LYS A 79 3.46 -3.68 8.10
CA LYS A 79 2.15 -3.05 8.36
C LYS A 79 1.00 -4.04 8.17
N TRP A 80 1.11 -4.90 7.18
CA TRP A 80 0.12 -5.95 6.92
C TRP A 80 0.14 -7.00 8.03
N TYR A 81 1.34 -7.45 8.47
CA TYR A 81 1.47 -8.44 9.55
C TYR A 81 0.90 -7.91 10.86
N LYS A 82 1.03 -6.63 11.15
CA LYS A 82 0.43 -6.01 12.33
C LYS A 82 -1.09 -6.13 12.30
N TRP A 83 -1.69 -5.92 11.13
CA TRP A 83 -3.13 -6.09 10.97
C TRP A 83 -3.55 -7.55 11.13
N LEU A 84 -2.80 -8.47 10.52
CA LEU A 84 -3.09 -9.90 10.63
C LEU A 84 -3.02 -10.35 12.09
N LYS A 85 -2.00 -9.94 12.81
CA LYS A 85 -1.83 -10.28 14.23
C LYS A 85 -2.98 -9.74 15.07
N LYS A 86 -3.38 -8.50 14.85
CA LYS A 86 -4.49 -7.86 15.56
C LYS A 86 -5.80 -8.60 15.31
N ASN A 87 -5.98 -9.18 14.14
CA ASN A 87 -7.18 -9.91 13.75
C ASN A 87 -7.03 -11.43 13.91
N LYS A 88 -6.01 -11.88 14.61
CA LYS A 88 -5.74 -13.30 14.90
C LYS A 88 -5.61 -14.14 13.62
N ARG A 89 -5.01 -13.56 12.60
CA ARG A 89 -4.75 -14.23 11.32
C ARG A 89 -3.26 -14.42 11.13
N THR A 90 -2.89 -15.31 10.23
CA THR A 90 -1.49 -15.56 9.91
C THR A 90 -1.27 -15.42 8.40
N ALA A 91 -0.09 -14.96 8.02
CA ALA A 91 0.27 -14.78 6.61
C ALA A 91 0.68 -16.09 5.93
N PHE A 92 0.92 -17.16 6.69
CA PHE A 92 1.40 -18.45 6.16
C PHE A 92 2.67 -18.29 5.30
N GLY A 93 3.58 -17.40 5.73
CA GLY A 93 4.81 -17.13 4.98
C GLY A 93 4.65 -16.18 3.80
N ASP A 94 3.46 -15.66 3.59
CA ASP A 94 3.22 -14.71 2.52
C ASP A 94 3.73 -13.31 2.87
N MET A 95 3.94 -12.47 1.86
CA MET A 95 4.49 -11.12 2.03
C MET A 95 4.01 -10.23 0.89
N ILE A 96 4.09 -8.92 1.11
CA ILE A 96 3.80 -7.95 0.06
C ILE A 96 5.05 -7.78 -0.80
N VAL A 97 4.86 -7.89 -2.11
CA VAL A 97 5.91 -7.74 -3.12
C VAL A 97 5.55 -6.55 -4.00
N GLY A 98 6.55 -5.75 -4.38
CA GLY A 98 6.32 -4.58 -5.23
C GLY A 98 5.84 -3.37 -4.45
N LYS A 99 5.21 -2.44 -5.14
CA LYS A 99 4.74 -1.19 -4.55
C LYS A 99 3.44 -1.37 -3.77
N CYS A 100 3.28 -0.57 -2.71
CA CYS A 100 2.08 -0.56 -1.90
C CYS A 100 1.70 0.89 -1.57
N SER A 101 0.43 1.23 -1.74
CA SER A 101 -0.06 2.58 -1.44
C SER A 101 -1.06 2.51 -0.29
N VAL A 102 -0.72 3.14 0.83
CA VAL A 102 -1.55 3.14 2.04
C VAL A 102 -2.41 4.39 2.08
N LEU A 103 -3.72 4.21 2.23
CA LEU A 103 -4.68 5.29 2.35
C LEU A 103 -4.74 5.72 3.80
N ILE A 104 -4.05 6.83 4.13
CA ILE A 104 -3.77 7.19 5.54
C ILE A 104 -5.01 7.70 6.27
N ASN A 105 -5.75 8.63 5.67
CA ASN A 105 -6.83 9.34 6.35
C ASN A 105 -8.20 9.20 5.69
N PHE A 106 -8.37 8.21 4.84
CA PHE A 106 -9.65 7.93 4.20
C PHE A 106 -9.77 6.45 3.89
N GLU A 107 -10.99 6.00 3.62
CA GLU A 107 -11.28 4.61 3.32
C GLU A 107 -11.95 4.46 1.96
N LEU A 108 -11.84 3.28 1.39
CA LEU A 108 -12.60 2.91 0.20
C LEU A 108 -14.01 2.51 0.62
N GLU A 109 -14.96 2.95 -0.16
CA GLU A 109 -16.36 2.60 0.07
C GLU A 109 -16.72 1.29 -0.65
#